data_76b58924f393d89ce6d98651131e3212
#
_entry.id   76b58924f393d89ce6d98651131e3212
#
_cell.length_a   1.000
_cell.length_b   1.000
_cell.length_c   1.000
_cell.angle_alpha   90.00
_cell.angle_beta   90.00
_cell.angle_gamma   90.00
#
_symmetry.space_group_name_H-M   'P 1'
#
loop_
_entity.id
_entity.type
_entity.pdbx_description
1 polymer ?
#
loop_
_entity_poly.entity_id
_entity_poly.type
_entity_poly.pdbx_seq_one_letter_code
_entity_poly.pdbx_strand_id
1 'polypeptide(L)'
;MEGAQIFSTATNGSMRNLFAKKDEGLFLKVEGNKVSGRGNICNAEGRNGYIDEFSFSINEIEEVAQTEYQGLPALTFTAYLKGIYGSKKCKIFLPQIKNIDAAARLLRNLKMEAGDDGNGVTPTPGPTVNPTPKPSPTVNPAPKPSPAVNPAPKPSPTVNPAPKPSPTVNPAPVPSPTVNPTPAPTPAPAPAPKPVEQPKPAPAPEPAKPEMTEEEFQKRMDKLSVLKDCGLLGEKEFVSKKLELLSELYDLGDFNEKIQKLIALKDCGLLSDKEYEANRMDVIKECCDLDVDDVNEYRRNVQKLAFLEIGEVISNDEYKMSKLSLVEDVEFMVEDTKEVFVRKLRRLPVLKDCHVIEESDYSRKVDELMELLEVTKNDSRDSLVNKLKKWPLLAQEKYIDEAELQRKQNELVTTYLDVAWKTPEELRAIINRMSALKEGECLSEAEFQNRRQNLLAEIDGVEDYTSRITMYRLLPQVGFISDAEYEGLKQKCIDRIFTQSSSVEEFKVRANNLVELQKVGMLSEEEFNTYKTKLMSEL
;
A
#
# COMPACT_ATOMS: atom_id res chain seq x y z
N MET A 1 19.37 45.94 -1.16
CA MET A 1 18.36 45.01 -1.74
C MET A 1 19.13 43.93 -2.50
N GLU A 2 19.47 42.85 -1.83
CA GLU A 2 20.04 41.68 -2.51
C GLU A 2 18.94 41.03 -3.34
N GLY A 3 19.18 40.88 -4.63
CA GLY A 3 18.23 40.26 -5.55
C GLY A 3 17.97 38.79 -5.19
N ALA A 4 16.78 38.29 -5.50
CA ALA A 4 16.41 36.90 -5.28
C ALA A 4 17.40 35.94 -5.94
N GLN A 5 17.89 34.94 -5.17
CA GLN A 5 18.72 33.87 -5.71
C GLN A 5 17.81 32.68 -6.11
N ILE A 6 17.94 32.19 -7.35
CA ILE A 6 17.11 31.12 -7.90
C ILE A 6 18.00 29.95 -8.35
N PHE A 7 17.67 28.76 -7.88
CA PHE A 7 18.28 27.47 -8.26
C PHE A 7 17.20 26.61 -8.91
N SER A 8 17.39 26.17 -10.15
CA SER A 8 16.37 25.41 -10.87
C SER A 8 16.95 24.16 -11.52
N THR A 9 16.09 23.18 -11.78
CA THR A 9 16.38 22.05 -12.66
C THR A 9 16.16 22.45 -14.11
N ALA A 10 16.90 21.84 -15.02
CA ALA A 10 16.59 21.91 -16.43
C ALA A 10 15.62 20.76 -16.72
N THR A 11 14.33 20.98 -16.65
CA THR A 11 13.35 19.96 -17.06
C THR A 11 12.69 20.35 -18.37
N ASN A 12 12.82 19.46 -19.35
CA ASN A 12 11.94 19.40 -20.51
C ASN A 12 10.79 18.47 -20.14
N GLY A 13 9.67 18.99 -19.70
CA GLY A 13 8.53 18.16 -19.35
C GLY A 13 7.27 19.00 -19.19
N SER A 14 6.38 18.86 -20.14
CA SER A 14 5.07 19.48 -20.13
C SER A 14 4.15 18.69 -19.20
N MET A 15 3.70 19.30 -18.10
CA MET A 15 2.50 18.82 -17.40
C MET A 15 1.62 20.00 -16.98
N ARG A 16 0.36 19.91 -17.36
CA ARG A 16 -0.67 20.87 -17.00
C ARG A 16 -1.31 20.42 -15.70
N ASN A 17 -1.07 21.16 -14.65
CA ASN A 17 -1.87 21.09 -13.44
C ASN A 17 -2.98 22.16 -13.57
N LEU A 18 -4.22 21.82 -13.26
CA LEU A 18 -5.38 22.73 -13.29
C LEU A 18 -5.17 24.02 -12.49
N PHE A 19 -4.25 23.98 -11.54
CA PHE A 19 -4.00 25.07 -10.59
C PHE A 19 -2.58 25.64 -10.66
N ALA A 20 -1.69 25.07 -11.47
CA ALA A 20 -0.31 25.54 -11.61
C ALA A 20 -0.10 26.31 -12.93
N LYS A 21 0.70 27.37 -12.85
CA LYS A 21 1.22 28.05 -14.03
C LYS A 21 2.11 27.09 -14.83
N LYS A 22 1.94 27.12 -16.15
CA LYS A 22 2.65 26.36 -17.17
C LYS A 22 4.15 26.18 -16.89
N ASP A 23 4.62 24.91 -16.91
CA ASP A 23 6.02 24.50 -17.20
C ASP A 23 7.13 25.03 -16.27
N GLU A 24 6.92 25.14 -14.96
CA GLU A 24 8.03 25.38 -14.04
C GLU A 24 8.57 24.06 -13.48
N GLY A 25 9.79 23.69 -13.86
CA GLY A 25 10.55 22.60 -13.24
C GLY A 25 10.75 22.82 -11.74
N LEU A 26 11.37 21.85 -11.05
CA LEU A 26 11.70 22.01 -9.63
C LEU A 26 12.67 23.20 -9.47
N PHE A 27 12.42 24.04 -8.48
CA PHE A 27 13.26 25.20 -8.21
C PHE A 27 13.25 25.59 -6.73
N LEU A 28 14.29 26.27 -6.32
CA LEU A 28 14.42 26.93 -5.02
C LEU A 28 14.67 28.42 -5.26
N LYS A 29 13.87 29.28 -4.65
CA LYS A 29 14.05 30.74 -4.62
C LYS A 29 14.28 31.17 -3.18
N VAL A 30 15.36 31.93 -2.96
CA VAL A 30 15.68 32.53 -1.67
C VAL A 30 15.65 34.03 -1.82
N GLU A 31 14.84 34.71 -1.02
CA GLU A 31 14.64 36.18 -1.06
C GLU A 31 14.52 36.72 0.36
N GLY A 32 15.59 37.35 0.85
CA GLY A 32 15.70 37.74 2.25
C GLY A 32 15.56 36.54 3.18
N ASN A 33 14.60 36.60 4.09
CA ASN A 33 14.30 35.53 5.05
C ASN A 33 13.27 34.50 4.54
N LYS A 34 12.87 34.59 3.26
CA LYS A 34 11.86 33.73 2.66
C LYS A 34 12.51 32.70 1.73
N VAL A 35 12.17 31.44 1.93
CA VAL A 35 12.57 30.32 1.11
C VAL A 35 11.31 29.75 0.46
N SER A 36 11.25 29.78 -0.86
CA SER A 36 10.10 29.30 -1.62
C SER A 36 10.57 28.48 -2.83
N GLY A 37 9.71 27.70 -3.42
CA GLY A 37 10.06 26.90 -4.57
C GLY A 37 9.02 25.87 -4.92
N ARG A 38 9.41 24.96 -5.79
CA ARG A 38 8.63 23.78 -6.16
C ARG A 38 9.53 22.55 -5.99
N GLY A 39 9.08 21.57 -5.21
CA GLY A 39 9.85 20.38 -4.87
C GLY A 39 8.98 19.22 -4.44
N ASN A 40 9.60 18.08 -4.16
CA ASN A 40 8.91 16.94 -3.60
C ASN A 40 8.69 17.16 -2.09
N ILE A 41 7.44 17.29 -1.68
CA ILE A 41 6.99 17.39 -0.30
C ILE A 41 6.68 15.99 0.20
N CYS A 42 7.50 15.48 1.12
CA CYS A 42 7.41 14.12 1.67
C CYS A 42 7.05 14.17 3.15
N ASN A 43 6.67 13.02 3.73
CA ASN A 43 6.56 12.87 5.17
C ASN A 43 7.93 13.01 5.87
N ALA A 44 7.98 12.97 7.20
CA ALA A 44 9.20 13.15 7.97
C ALA A 44 10.30 12.10 7.65
N GLU A 45 9.90 10.90 7.25
CA GLU A 45 10.79 9.83 6.83
C GLU A 45 11.32 10.02 5.40
N GLY A 46 10.81 10.99 4.66
CA GLY A 46 11.19 11.26 3.27
C GLY A 46 10.49 10.34 2.26
N ARG A 47 9.35 9.78 2.63
CA ARG A 47 8.50 8.90 1.79
C ARG A 47 7.18 9.59 1.45
N ASN A 48 6.39 8.97 0.57
CA ASN A 48 5.04 9.43 0.22
C ASN A 48 4.99 10.87 -0.27
N GLY A 49 5.97 11.25 -1.10
CA GLY A 49 6.09 12.59 -1.61
C GLY A 49 5.18 12.87 -2.80
N TYR A 50 4.86 14.12 -2.97
CA TYR A 50 4.22 14.69 -4.16
C TYR A 50 4.88 16.02 -4.52
N ILE A 51 4.84 16.40 -5.79
CA ILE A 51 5.41 17.66 -6.27
C ILE A 51 4.42 18.80 -6.02
N ASP A 52 4.86 19.82 -5.29
CA ASP A 52 4.08 21.04 -5.08
C ASP A 52 4.97 22.24 -4.78
N GLU A 53 4.37 23.43 -4.80
CA GLU A 53 5.02 24.66 -4.36
C GLU A 53 5.13 24.69 -2.84
N PHE A 54 6.19 25.28 -2.34
CA PHE A 54 6.39 25.51 -0.91
C PHE A 54 6.87 26.93 -0.63
N SER A 55 6.61 27.40 0.59
CA SER A 55 7.09 28.72 1.06
C SER A 55 7.23 28.69 2.57
N PHE A 56 8.47 28.90 3.06
CA PHE A 56 8.81 28.90 4.48
C PHE A 56 9.66 30.13 4.82
N SER A 57 9.62 30.53 6.08
CA SER A 57 10.68 31.39 6.62
C SER A 57 11.95 30.56 6.84
N ILE A 58 13.12 31.15 6.72
CA ILE A 58 14.41 30.47 6.99
C ILE A 58 14.46 29.88 8.41
N ASN A 59 13.76 30.48 9.36
CA ASN A 59 13.68 30.03 10.75
C ASN A 59 12.83 28.75 10.89
N GLU A 60 11.93 28.48 9.96
CA GLU A 60 11.05 27.31 9.93
C GLU A 60 11.71 26.10 9.27
N ILE A 61 12.88 26.28 8.66
CA ILE A 61 13.63 25.21 7.98
C ILE A 61 14.63 24.58 8.95
N GLU A 62 14.72 23.27 8.92
CA GLU A 62 15.68 22.48 9.70
C GLU A 62 16.44 21.49 8.79
N GLU A 63 17.51 20.90 9.31
CA GLU A 63 18.21 19.75 8.73
C GLU A 63 18.60 19.91 7.26
N VAL A 64 19.13 21.09 6.87
CA VAL A 64 19.59 21.34 5.50
C VAL A 64 20.75 20.41 5.15
N ALA A 65 20.54 19.50 4.23
CA ALA A 65 21.51 18.48 3.81
C ALA A 65 21.55 18.29 2.29
N GLN A 66 22.61 17.65 1.84
CA GLN A 66 22.69 17.07 0.51
C GLN A 66 22.57 15.56 0.67
N THR A 67 21.78 14.95 -0.17
CA THR A 67 21.46 13.53 -0.10
C THR A 67 21.17 13.00 -1.51
N GLU A 68 20.81 11.75 -1.60
CA GLU A 68 20.18 11.16 -2.78
C GLU A 68 18.68 11.04 -2.57
N TYR A 69 17.92 11.32 -3.61
CA TYR A 69 16.48 11.07 -3.68
C TYR A 69 16.20 10.32 -4.97
N GLN A 70 15.72 9.08 -4.85
CA GLN A 70 15.49 8.17 -5.98
C GLN A 70 16.73 7.99 -6.89
N GLY A 71 17.89 7.81 -6.26
CA GLY A 71 19.17 7.64 -6.98
C GLY A 71 19.73 8.93 -7.60
N LEU A 72 19.12 10.10 -7.37
CA LEU A 72 19.55 11.37 -7.91
C LEU A 72 20.08 12.29 -6.79
N PRO A 73 21.17 13.04 -7.04
CA PRO A 73 21.66 14.04 -6.09
C PRO A 73 20.56 15.09 -5.79
N ALA A 74 20.26 15.31 -4.53
CA ALA A 74 19.19 16.20 -4.10
C ALA A 74 19.62 17.11 -2.94
N LEU A 75 19.14 18.35 -2.96
CA LEU A 75 19.08 19.19 -1.77
C LEU A 75 17.85 18.79 -0.97
N THR A 76 17.99 18.66 0.34
CA THR A 76 16.87 18.40 1.24
C THR A 76 16.92 19.32 2.45
N PHE A 77 15.75 19.61 2.97
CA PHE A 77 15.55 20.23 4.28
C PHE A 77 14.21 19.80 4.86
N THR A 78 14.05 19.92 6.17
CA THR A 78 12.79 19.67 6.86
C THR A 78 12.12 21.00 7.22
N ALA A 79 10.80 20.98 7.26
CA ALA A 79 9.96 22.10 7.66
C ALA A 79 8.67 21.58 8.31
N TYR A 80 7.83 22.48 8.81
CA TYR A 80 6.54 22.11 9.42
C TYR A 80 5.40 22.71 8.61
N LEU A 81 4.56 21.86 8.02
CA LEU A 81 3.28 22.27 7.46
C LEU A 81 2.26 22.45 8.58
N LYS A 82 1.58 23.58 8.58
CA LYS A 82 0.50 23.88 9.54
C LYS A 82 -0.80 23.33 8.98
N GLY A 83 -1.39 22.36 9.67
CA GLY A 83 -2.63 21.72 9.27
C GLY A 83 -3.80 22.11 10.18
N ILE A 84 -4.98 21.65 9.77
CA ILE A 84 -6.24 21.89 10.46
C ILE A 84 -6.21 21.41 11.92
N TYR A 85 -5.54 20.28 12.17
CA TYR A 85 -5.46 19.62 13.48
C TYR A 85 -4.06 19.69 14.12
N GLY A 86 -3.21 20.60 13.67
CA GLY A 86 -1.85 20.76 14.20
C GLY A 86 -0.81 20.95 13.11
N SER A 87 0.47 20.78 13.49
CA SER A 87 1.58 20.88 12.56
C SER A 87 2.20 19.52 12.30
N LYS A 88 2.55 19.24 11.06
CA LYS A 88 3.23 18.00 10.65
C LYS A 88 4.61 18.32 10.10
N LYS A 89 5.64 17.59 10.57
CA LYS A 89 6.98 17.68 10.02
C LYS A 89 6.99 17.06 8.63
N CYS A 90 7.49 17.79 7.65
CA CYS A 90 7.67 17.33 6.29
C CYS A 90 9.12 17.46 5.86
N LYS A 91 9.52 16.73 4.85
CA LYS A 91 10.84 16.76 4.24
C LYS A 91 10.72 17.15 2.78
N ILE A 92 11.44 18.20 2.39
CA ILE A 92 11.43 18.71 1.03
C ILE A 92 12.66 18.19 0.31
N PHE A 93 12.45 17.62 -0.89
CA PHE A 93 13.54 17.20 -1.77
C PHE A 93 13.53 17.97 -3.07
N LEU A 94 14.69 18.43 -3.46
CA LEU A 94 14.95 19.15 -4.71
C LEU A 94 16.05 18.40 -5.49
N PRO A 95 15.68 17.29 -6.18
CA PRO A 95 16.63 16.52 -6.96
C PRO A 95 17.13 17.34 -8.17
N GLN A 96 18.42 17.15 -8.50
CA GLN A 96 19.07 17.70 -9.70
C GLN A 96 18.99 19.22 -9.87
N ILE A 97 18.72 20.01 -8.81
CA ILE A 97 18.86 21.48 -8.94
C ILE A 97 20.31 21.85 -9.24
N LYS A 98 20.49 22.86 -10.08
CA LYS A 98 21.84 23.37 -10.41
C LYS A 98 22.48 23.98 -9.18
N ASN A 99 23.79 23.72 -9.01
CA ASN A 99 24.60 24.27 -7.91
C ASN A 99 24.06 23.89 -6.50
N ILE A 100 23.73 22.61 -6.27
CA ILE A 100 23.27 22.08 -4.99
C ILE A 100 24.14 22.55 -3.82
N ASP A 101 25.48 22.53 -3.98
CA ASP A 101 26.42 23.01 -2.96
C ASP A 101 26.21 24.47 -2.59
N ALA A 102 26.00 25.34 -3.57
CA ALA A 102 25.77 26.76 -3.34
C ALA A 102 24.43 26.99 -2.65
N ALA A 103 23.38 26.30 -3.06
CA ALA A 103 22.05 26.37 -2.44
C ALA A 103 22.09 25.90 -0.98
N ALA A 104 22.74 24.76 -0.70
CA ALA A 104 22.86 24.23 0.65
C ALA A 104 23.67 25.16 1.57
N ARG A 105 24.76 25.76 1.07
CA ARG A 105 25.57 26.75 1.83
C ARG A 105 24.76 28.01 2.11
N LEU A 106 24.03 28.52 1.13
CA LEU A 106 23.19 29.71 1.29
C LEU A 106 22.16 29.51 2.40
N LEU A 107 21.39 28.41 2.36
CA LEU A 107 20.38 28.12 3.37
C LEU A 107 20.98 27.98 4.77
N ARG A 108 22.14 27.31 4.90
CA ARG A 108 22.83 27.14 6.18
C ARG A 108 23.35 28.47 6.72
N ASN A 109 23.93 29.31 5.86
CA ASN A 109 24.43 30.62 6.27
C ASN A 109 23.29 31.55 6.74
N LEU A 110 22.22 31.63 5.98
CA LEU A 110 21.04 32.42 6.35
C LEU A 110 20.42 31.93 7.66
N LYS A 111 20.42 30.63 7.88
CA LYS A 111 19.93 30.06 9.15
C LYS A 111 20.83 30.42 10.33
N MET A 112 22.15 30.47 10.15
CA MET A 112 23.09 30.91 11.17
C MET A 112 22.90 32.41 11.49
N GLU A 113 22.71 33.25 10.46
CA GLU A 113 22.45 34.69 10.63
C GLU A 113 21.11 34.94 11.34
N ALA A 114 20.07 34.18 11.01
CA ALA A 114 18.74 34.29 11.63
C ALA A 114 18.67 33.74 13.06
N GLY A 115 19.61 32.89 13.48
CA GLY A 115 19.72 32.36 14.85
C GLY A 115 20.48 33.24 15.82
N ASP A 116 21.10 34.35 15.36
CA ASP A 116 21.97 35.22 16.16
C ASP A 116 21.26 36.50 16.71
N ASP A 117 19.95 36.60 16.55
CA ASP A 117 19.17 37.76 17.02
C ASP A 117 18.90 37.76 18.55
N GLY A 118 19.84 37.30 19.36
CA GLY A 118 19.58 37.29 20.82
C GLY A 118 20.72 37.08 21.79
N ASN A 119 22.00 37.29 21.44
CA ASN A 119 23.02 37.59 22.46
C ASN A 119 24.32 38.05 21.79
N GLY A 120 24.60 39.36 21.93
CA GLY A 120 25.83 39.95 21.45
C GLY A 120 27.05 39.41 22.20
N VAL A 121 27.81 38.55 21.54
CA VAL A 121 29.23 38.34 21.84
C VAL A 121 29.97 38.29 20.50
N THR A 122 30.63 39.39 20.18
CA THR A 122 31.59 39.49 19.07
C THR A 122 32.71 38.48 19.25
N PRO A 123 32.98 37.57 18.31
CA PRO A 123 34.19 36.75 18.38
C PRO A 123 35.40 37.56 17.92
N THR A 124 36.33 37.76 18.82
CA THR A 124 37.69 38.24 18.54
C THR A 124 38.42 37.23 17.64
N PRO A 125 39.11 37.64 16.57
CA PRO A 125 39.84 36.68 15.73
C PRO A 125 41.06 36.14 16.49
N GLY A 126 41.00 34.85 16.79
CA GLY A 126 42.11 34.07 17.34
C GLY A 126 43.11 33.67 16.27
N PRO A 127 44.39 33.46 16.61
CA PRO A 127 45.49 33.32 15.67
C PRO A 127 45.48 31.93 14.98
N THR A 128 45.85 31.97 13.71
CA THR A 128 46.12 30.85 12.81
C THR A 128 47.10 29.87 13.41
N VAL A 129 46.69 28.63 13.67
CA VAL A 129 47.59 27.53 14.05
C VAL A 129 47.58 26.49 12.93
N ASN A 130 48.77 26.18 12.43
CA ASN A 130 49.07 25.15 11.39
C ASN A 130 48.67 23.73 11.87
N PRO A 131 48.25 22.85 10.98
CA PRO A 131 47.89 21.50 11.35
C PRO A 131 49.11 20.62 11.65
N THR A 132 49.13 20.02 12.81
CA THR A 132 50.08 18.97 13.20
C THR A 132 49.56 17.59 12.77
N PRO A 133 50.45 16.64 12.42
CA PRO A 133 50.06 15.38 11.79
C PRO A 133 49.42 14.38 12.76
N LYS A 134 48.49 13.62 12.20
CA LYS A 134 47.68 12.54 12.73
C LYS A 134 48.52 11.40 13.37
N PRO A 135 48.24 10.95 14.60
CA PRO A 135 48.76 9.67 15.11
C PRO A 135 47.90 8.49 14.66
N SER A 136 48.56 7.37 14.40
CA SER A 136 48.02 6.08 13.98
C SER A 136 47.14 5.40 15.04
N PRO A 137 46.28 4.45 14.66
CA PRO A 137 45.29 3.85 15.55
C PRO A 137 45.89 2.82 16.48
N THR A 138 45.52 2.90 17.75
CA THR A 138 45.90 1.93 18.80
C THR A 138 44.67 1.12 19.23
N VAL A 139 44.81 -0.19 19.03
CA VAL A 139 44.24 -1.34 19.74
C VAL A 139 42.83 -1.27 20.37
N ASN A 140 41.97 -2.16 19.86
CA ASN A 140 40.65 -2.56 20.41
C ASN A 140 40.73 -3.00 21.90
N PRO A 141 39.82 -2.54 22.74
CA PRO A 141 39.58 -3.19 24.04
C PRO A 141 38.61 -4.37 23.92
N ALA A 142 38.86 -5.38 24.73
CA ALA A 142 38.16 -6.66 24.82
C ALA A 142 36.65 -6.53 25.14
N PRO A 143 35.82 -7.52 24.74
CA PRO A 143 34.38 -7.49 24.93
C PRO A 143 34.00 -7.69 26.41
N LYS A 144 33.03 -6.88 26.85
CA LYS A 144 32.40 -6.86 28.16
C LYS A 144 31.51 -8.11 28.34
N PRO A 145 31.45 -8.77 29.50
CA PRO A 145 30.62 -9.94 29.68
C PRO A 145 29.12 -9.63 29.68
N SER A 146 28.35 -10.58 29.13
CA SER A 146 26.88 -10.53 29.02
C SER A 146 26.21 -10.50 30.42
N PRO A 147 25.08 -9.78 30.55
CA PRO A 147 24.28 -9.83 31.77
C PRO A 147 23.43 -11.10 31.85
N ALA A 148 23.24 -11.52 33.10
CA ALA A 148 22.63 -12.76 33.55
C ALA A 148 21.15 -12.93 33.16
N VAL A 149 20.80 -14.20 33.08
CA VAL A 149 19.53 -14.87 32.82
C VAL A 149 18.31 -14.20 33.46
N ASN A 150 17.28 -13.94 32.65
CA ASN A 150 15.92 -13.56 33.07
C ASN A 150 15.23 -14.76 33.80
N PRO A 151 14.48 -14.52 34.87
CA PRO A 151 13.67 -15.56 35.51
C PRO A 151 12.43 -15.93 34.65
N ALA A 152 12.05 -17.20 34.75
CA ALA A 152 10.96 -17.84 34.03
C ALA A 152 9.60 -17.15 34.22
N PRO A 153 8.73 -17.19 33.20
CA PRO A 153 7.39 -16.61 33.29
C PRO A 153 6.47 -17.46 34.18
N LYS A 154 5.66 -16.75 34.97
CA LYS A 154 4.64 -17.25 35.86
C LYS A 154 3.50 -17.92 35.07
N PRO A 155 2.94 -19.06 35.52
CA PRO A 155 1.86 -19.74 34.77
C PRO A 155 0.57 -18.94 34.77
N SER A 156 -0.06 -18.88 33.59
CA SER A 156 -1.38 -18.30 33.38
C SER A 156 -2.48 -19.14 34.01
N PRO A 157 -3.56 -18.53 34.53
CA PRO A 157 -4.67 -19.30 35.08
C PRO A 157 -5.52 -19.91 33.96
N THR A 158 -5.74 -21.20 34.11
CA THR A 158 -6.63 -22.04 33.34
C THR A 158 -8.08 -21.75 33.68
N VAL A 159 -8.93 -21.98 32.70
CA VAL A 159 -10.34 -22.36 32.69
C VAL A 159 -11.26 -21.33 32.02
N ASN A 160 -11.54 -21.62 30.75
CA ASN A 160 -12.72 -21.14 30.04
C ASN A 160 -13.88 -22.12 30.34
N PRO A 161 -15.06 -21.65 30.73
CA PRO A 161 -16.24 -22.53 30.82
C PRO A 161 -16.79 -22.85 29.42
N ALA A 162 -17.25 -24.08 29.27
CA ALA A 162 -17.81 -24.65 28.05
C ALA A 162 -19.02 -23.87 27.50
N PRO A 163 -19.24 -23.82 26.18
CA PRO A 163 -20.39 -23.19 25.59
C PRO A 163 -21.69 -23.94 25.87
N LYS A 164 -22.70 -23.17 26.21
CA LYS A 164 -24.09 -23.61 26.49
C LYS A 164 -24.70 -24.17 25.19
N PRO A 165 -25.48 -25.28 25.24
CA PRO A 165 -26.08 -25.87 24.04
C PRO A 165 -27.16 -24.97 23.44
N SER A 166 -27.19 -24.90 22.11
CA SER A 166 -28.19 -24.17 21.32
C SER A 166 -29.59 -24.75 21.50
N PRO A 167 -30.63 -23.94 21.41
CA PRO A 167 -32.01 -24.41 21.56
C PRO A 167 -32.46 -25.25 20.36
N THR A 168 -33.17 -26.29 20.67
CA THR A 168 -33.78 -27.31 19.80
C THR A 168 -34.68 -26.68 18.74
N VAL A 169 -34.49 -27.10 17.51
CA VAL A 169 -35.34 -26.75 16.37
C VAL A 169 -36.76 -27.33 16.58
N ASN A 170 -37.77 -26.49 16.52
CA ASN A 170 -39.17 -26.90 16.49
C ASN A 170 -39.50 -27.60 15.15
N PRO A 171 -40.24 -28.73 15.15
CA PRO A 171 -40.68 -29.36 13.91
C PRO A 171 -41.76 -28.53 13.21
N ALA A 172 -41.74 -28.57 11.87
CA ALA A 172 -42.69 -27.91 11.00
C ALA A 172 -44.13 -28.39 11.22
N PRO A 173 -45.14 -27.51 11.06
CA PRO A 173 -46.53 -27.90 11.18
C PRO A 173 -47.01 -28.77 9.99
N VAL A 174 -47.74 -29.81 10.33
CA VAL A 174 -48.43 -30.75 9.44
C VAL A 174 -49.52 -29.99 8.65
N PRO A 175 -49.67 -30.21 7.31
CA PRO A 175 -50.74 -29.58 6.55
C PRO A 175 -52.11 -30.15 6.92
N SER A 176 -53.06 -29.25 7.20
CA SER A 176 -54.48 -29.55 7.46
C SER A 176 -55.21 -29.97 6.18
N PRO A 177 -56.24 -30.83 6.27
CA PRO A 177 -56.93 -31.36 5.11
C PRO A 177 -57.80 -30.32 4.39
N THR A 178 -57.80 -30.43 3.08
CA THR A 178 -58.56 -29.61 2.12
C THR A 178 -60.08 -29.80 2.36
N VAL A 179 -60.74 -28.72 2.71
CA VAL A 179 -62.22 -28.68 2.70
C VAL A 179 -62.68 -27.97 1.43
N ASN A 180 -63.48 -28.69 0.63
CA ASN A 180 -64.12 -28.18 -0.59
C ASN A 180 -65.05 -27.01 -0.28
N PRO A 181 -64.98 -25.84 -0.94
CA PRO A 181 -65.93 -24.77 -0.75
C PRO A 181 -67.20 -25.00 -1.54
N THR A 182 -68.32 -24.84 -0.84
CA THR A 182 -69.68 -24.73 -1.33
C THR A 182 -69.80 -23.50 -2.25
N PRO A 183 -70.55 -23.58 -3.39
CA PRO A 183 -70.67 -22.42 -4.30
C PRO A 183 -71.47 -21.29 -3.67
N ALA A 184 -70.92 -20.09 -3.75
CA ALA A 184 -71.52 -18.86 -3.29
C ALA A 184 -72.62 -18.36 -4.24
N PRO A 185 -73.66 -17.65 -3.73
CA PRO A 185 -74.73 -17.09 -4.58
C PRO A 185 -74.23 -15.95 -5.46
N THR A 186 -74.79 -15.84 -6.64
CA THR A 186 -74.52 -14.84 -7.69
C THR A 186 -74.78 -13.43 -7.16
N PRO A 187 -73.79 -12.50 -7.27
CA PRO A 187 -74.00 -11.12 -6.89
C PRO A 187 -74.80 -10.35 -7.94
N ALA A 188 -75.64 -9.42 -7.48
CA ALA A 188 -76.39 -8.50 -8.28
C ALA A 188 -75.49 -7.57 -9.11
N PRO A 189 -75.94 -7.07 -10.29
CA PRO A 189 -75.13 -6.22 -11.16
C PRO A 189 -74.73 -4.91 -10.50
N ALA A 190 -73.41 -4.63 -10.53
CA ALA A 190 -72.85 -3.39 -10.00
C ALA A 190 -73.22 -2.18 -10.89
N PRO A 191 -73.37 -0.98 -10.29
CA PRO A 191 -73.61 0.23 -11.04
C PRO A 191 -72.37 0.59 -11.91
N ALA A 192 -72.64 1.19 -13.08
CA ALA A 192 -71.62 1.58 -14.08
C ALA A 192 -70.50 2.45 -13.49
N PRO A 193 -69.23 2.18 -13.86
CA PRO A 193 -68.11 2.97 -13.37
C PRO A 193 -68.17 4.40 -13.92
N LYS A 194 -67.98 5.37 -13.01
CA LYS A 194 -67.73 6.77 -13.38
C LYS A 194 -66.47 6.88 -14.23
N PRO A 195 -66.36 7.81 -15.20
CA PRO A 195 -65.16 7.99 -15.99
C PRO A 195 -63.95 8.22 -15.08
N VAL A 196 -62.95 7.37 -15.20
CA VAL A 196 -61.66 7.56 -14.54
C VAL A 196 -60.96 8.69 -15.26
N GLU A 197 -60.76 9.82 -14.60
CA GLU A 197 -59.81 10.83 -15.09
C GLU A 197 -58.46 10.19 -15.34
N GLN A 198 -58.00 10.27 -16.61
CA GLN A 198 -56.66 9.83 -16.97
C GLN A 198 -55.62 10.60 -16.12
N PRO A 199 -54.69 9.96 -15.47
CA PRO A 199 -53.59 10.67 -14.80
C PRO A 199 -52.89 11.55 -15.82
N LYS A 200 -52.75 12.83 -15.49
CA LYS A 200 -51.98 13.81 -16.24
C LYS A 200 -50.59 13.23 -16.51
N PRO A 201 -50.06 13.22 -17.75
CA PRO A 201 -48.73 12.73 -18.00
C PRO A 201 -47.76 13.40 -17.06
N ALA A 202 -46.90 12.61 -16.40
CA ALA A 202 -45.80 13.15 -15.62
C ALA A 202 -44.97 14.08 -16.53
N PRO A 203 -44.51 15.24 -16.03
CA PRO A 203 -43.63 16.09 -16.81
C PRO A 203 -42.48 15.26 -17.34
N ALA A 204 -42.17 15.40 -18.64
CA ALA A 204 -41.01 14.76 -19.22
C ALA A 204 -39.78 15.14 -18.39
N PRO A 205 -38.86 14.21 -18.13
CA PRO A 205 -37.63 14.56 -17.44
C PRO A 205 -36.97 15.71 -18.22
N GLU A 206 -36.64 16.78 -17.50
CA GLU A 206 -35.88 17.88 -18.09
C GLU A 206 -34.61 17.27 -18.72
N PRO A 207 -34.21 17.70 -19.92
CA PRO A 207 -32.98 17.24 -20.53
C PRO A 207 -31.84 17.50 -19.53
N ALA A 208 -31.12 16.44 -19.19
CA ALA A 208 -29.94 16.54 -18.32
C ALA A 208 -29.05 17.68 -18.87
N LYS A 209 -28.69 18.64 -18.00
CA LYS A 209 -27.69 19.66 -18.36
C LYS A 209 -26.47 18.94 -18.90
N PRO A 210 -25.89 19.35 -20.02
CA PRO A 210 -24.66 18.76 -20.50
C PRO A 210 -23.61 18.93 -19.42
N GLU A 211 -23.03 17.81 -18.98
CA GLU A 211 -21.94 17.79 -18.00
C GLU A 211 -20.77 18.60 -18.57
N MET A 212 -20.22 19.51 -17.78
CA MET A 212 -19.05 20.32 -18.16
C MET A 212 -17.86 19.39 -18.35
N THR A 213 -17.22 19.43 -19.53
CA THR A 213 -15.98 18.70 -19.77
C THR A 213 -14.79 19.47 -19.21
N GLU A 214 -13.71 18.73 -18.89
CA GLU A 214 -12.44 19.31 -18.43
C GLU A 214 -11.87 20.34 -19.41
N GLU A 215 -11.97 20.09 -20.73
CA GLU A 215 -11.53 21.03 -21.76
C GLU A 215 -12.35 22.32 -21.76
N GLU A 216 -13.66 22.21 -21.54
CA GLU A 216 -14.54 23.37 -21.47
C GLU A 216 -14.28 24.18 -20.20
N PHE A 217 -14.08 23.50 -19.07
CA PHE A 217 -13.68 24.11 -17.81
C PHE A 217 -12.38 24.91 -17.98
N GLN A 218 -11.34 24.31 -18.56
CA GLN A 218 -10.06 24.99 -18.78
C GLN A 218 -10.21 26.24 -19.66
N LYS A 219 -10.98 26.15 -20.75
CA LYS A 219 -11.26 27.32 -21.61
C LYS A 219 -11.98 28.45 -20.88
N ARG A 220 -12.92 28.11 -19.97
CA ARG A 220 -13.63 29.10 -19.16
C ARG A 220 -12.71 29.70 -18.09
N MET A 221 -11.86 28.89 -17.47
CA MET A 221 -10.84 29.33 -16.51
C MET A 221 -9.83 30.28 -17.14
N ASP A 222 -9.32 29.97 -18.33
CA ASP A 222 -8.40 30.85 -19.07
C ASP A 222 -9.03 32.22 -19.34
N LYS A 223 -10.30 32.24 -19.75
CA LYS A 223 -11.05 33.50 -19.95
C LYS A 223 -11.24 34.28 -18.64
N LEU A 224 -11.55 33.56 -17.56
CA LEU A 224 -11.71 34.16 -16.22
C LEU A 224 -10.40 34.80 -15.74
N SER A 225 -9.27 34.13 -15.95
CA SER A 225 -7.93 34.66 -15.63
C SER A 225 -7.62 35.92 -16.42
N VAL A 226 -7.93 35.94 -17.73
CA VAL A 226 -7.75 37.15 -18.56
C VAL A 226 -8.58 38.32 -18.03
N LEU A 227 -9.84 38.08 -17.61
CA LEU A 227 -10.70 39.14 -17.05
C LEU A 227 -10.12 39.72 -15.76
N LYS A 228 -9.52 38.88 -14.91
CA LYS A 228 -8.79 39.29 -13.71
C LYS A 228 -7.54 40.11 -14.07
N ASP A 229 -6.72 39.61 -14.99
CA ASP A 229 -5.47 40.26 -15.41
C ASP A 229 -5.71 41.63 -16.06
N CYS A 230 -6.82 41.79 -16.73
CA CYS A 230 -7.28 43.08 -17.29
C CYS A 230 -7.90 44.01 -16.23
N GLY A 231 -8.03 43.59 -14.99
CA GLY A 231 -8.65 44.38 -13.90
C GLY A 231 -10.17 44.54 -14.03
N LEU A 232 -10.82 43.71 -14.84
CA LEU A 232 -12.29 43.72 -15.03
C LEU A 232 -13.02 42.94 -13.93
N LEU A 233 -12.30 42.07 -13.21
CA LEU A 233 -12.78 41.33 -12.04
C LEU A 233 -11.91 41.62 -10.84
N GLY A 234 -12.56 41.91 -9.71
CA GLY A 234 -11.90 41.96 -8.41
C GLY A 234 -11.51 40.56 -7.92
N GLU A 235 -10.59 40.47 -6.93
CA GLU A 235 -10.13 39.18 -6.38
C GLU A 235 -11.29 38.31 -5.88
N LYS A 236 -12.23 38.88 -5.12
CA LYS A 236 -13.39 38.16 -4.59
C LYS A 236 -14.34 37.66 -5.67
N GLU A 237 -14.57 38.49 -6.73
CA GLU A 237 -15.41 38.09 -7.87
C GLU A 237 -14.74 36.96 -8.65
N PHE A 238 -13.43 37.02 -8.82
CA PHE A 238 -12.65 35.98 -9.47
C PHE A 238 -12.76 34.65 -8.70
N VAL A 239 -12.56 34.66 -7.38
CA VAL A 239 -12.70 33.47 -6.51
C VAL A 239 -14.13 32.91 -6.59
N SER A 240 -15.16 33.77 -6.47
CA SER A 240 -16.57 33.33 -6.57
C SER A 240 -16.89 32.67 -7.91
N LYS A 241 -16.43 33.25 -9.03
CA LYS A 241 -16.62 32.68 -10.37
C LYS A 241 -15.83 31.38 -10.57
N LYS A 242 -14.65 31.28 -10.01
CA LYS A 242 -13.86 30.05 -10.01
C LYS A 242 -14.56 28.91 -9.27
N LEU A 243 -15.14 29.21 -8.10
CA LEU A 243 -15.94 28.24 -7.33
C LEU A 243 -17.20 27.81 -8.08
N GLU A 244 -17.90 28.74 -8.77
CA GLU A 244 -19.03 28.39 -9.62
C GLU A 244 -18.64 27.39 -10.72
N LEU A 245 -17.55 27.65 -11.45
CA LEU A 245 -17.07 26.76 -12.51
C LEU A 245 -16.67 25.38 -11.98
N LEU A 246 -15.99 25.32 -10.85
CA LEU A 246 -15.63 24.04 -10.22
C LEU A 246 -16.87 23.29 -9.72
N SER A 247 -17.87 23.99 -9.20
CA SER A 247 -19.11 23.34 -8.75
C SER A 247 -19.89 22.75 -9.91
N GLU A 248 -19.82 23.34 -11.10
CA GLU A 248 -20.40 22.78 -12.32
C GLU A 248 -19.62 21.55 -12.80
N LEU A 249 -18.28 21.59 -12.74
CA LEU A 249 -17.42 20.48 -13.16
C LEU A 249 -17.58 19.24 -12.27
N TYR A 250 -17.71 19.44 -10.96
CA TYR A 250 -17.71 18.36 -9.97
C TYR A 250 -19.09 18.02 -9.41
N ASP A 251 -20.15 18.67 -9.91
CA ASP A 251 -21.52 18.54 -9.39
C ASP A 251 -21.61 18.80 -7.86
N LEU A 252 -20.99 19.90 -7.41
CA LEU A 252 -20.91 20.32 -6.01
C LEU A 252 -21.77 21.58 -5.72
N GLY A 253 -22.89 21.76 -6.40
CA GLY A 253 -23.72 22.96 -6.30
C GLY A 253 -24.14 23.31 -4.88
N ASP A 254 -24.67 22.35 -4.12
CA ASP A 254 -25.09 22.55 -2.73
C ASP A 254 -23.91 22.89 -1.80
N PHE A 255 -22.77 22.27 -2.03
CA PHE A 255 -21.54 22.53 -1.27
C PHE A 255 -21.00 23.93 -1.58
N ASN A 256 -21.01 24.34 -2.86
CA ASN A 256 -20.64 25.71 -3.28
C ASN A 256 -21.53 26.74 -2.58
N GLU A 257 -22.86 26.55 -2.56
CA GLU A 257 -23.78 27.48 -1.91
C GLU A 257 -23.47 27.62 -0.42
N LYS A 258 -23.13 26.52 0.25
CA LYS A 258 -22.73 26.51 1.67
C LYS A 258 -21.46 27.33 1.90
N ILE A 259 -20.45 27.14 1.05
CA ILE A 259 -19.17 27.87 1.11
C ILE A 259 -19.38 29.37 0.84
N GLN A 260 -20.09 29.72 -0.22
CA GLN A 260 -20.39 31.13 -0.55
C GLN A 260 -21.14 31.84 0.59
N LYS A 261 -22.10 31.17 1.24
CA LYS A 261 -22.79 31.71 2.43
C LYS A 261 -21.82 31.94 3.58
N LEU A 262 -20.93 30.99 3.86
CA LEU A 262 -19.96 31.11 4.95
C LEU A 262 -19.01 32.29 4.71
N ILE A 263 -18.50 32.45 3.49
CA ILE A 263 -17.62 33.55 3.08
C ILE A 263 -18.38 34.89 3.21
N ALA A 264 -19.60 34.97 2.68
CA ALA A 264 -20.41 36.20 2.75
C ALA A 264 -20.72 36.62 4.18
N LEU A 265 -21.05 35.71 5.08
CA LEU A 265 -21.32 35.99 6.49
C LEU A 265 -20.08 36.51 7.21
N LYS A 266 -18.89 35.96 6.91
CA LYS A 266 -17.61 36.46 7.40
C LYS A 266 -17.34 37.87 6.89
N ASP A 267 -17.44 38.09 5.59
CA ASP A 267 -17.15 39.36 4.94
C ASP A 267 -18.06 40.52 5.42
N CYS A 268 -19.32 40.21 5.69
CA CYS A 268 -20.28 41.17 6.25
C CYS A 268 -20.09 41.42 7.75
N GLY A 269 -19.16 40.73 8.42
CA GLY A 269 -18.96 40.84 9.87
C GLY A 269 -20.13 40.33 10.72
N LEU A 270 -20.98 39.47 10.14
CA LEU A 270 -22.14 38.89 10.83
C LEU A 270 -21.76 37.69 11.72
N LEU A 271 -20.57 37.14 11.53
CA LEU A 271 -19.98 36.09 12.36
C LEU A 271 -18.80 36.65 13.14
N SER A 272 -18.76 36.39 14.43
CA SER A 272 -17.54 36.57 15.20
C SER A 272 -16.48 35.55 14.76
N ASP A 273 -15.21 35.79 15.04
CA ASP A 273 -14.12 34.87 14.71
C ASP A 273 -14.35 33.45 15.27
N LYS A 274 -14.94 33.33 16.47
CA LYS A 274 -15.26 32.03 17.08
C LYS A 274 -16.40 31.31 16.35
N GLU A 275 -17.43 32.05 15.96
CA GLU A 275 -18.56 31.47 15.21
C GLU A 275 -18.13 31.07 13.80
N TYR A 276 -17.31 31.91 13.17
CA TYR A 276 -16.71 31.55 11.87
C TYR A 276 -15.87 30.28 11.98
N GLU A 277 -14.97 30.19 12.96
CA GLU A 277 -14.13 29.02 13.14
C GLU A 277 -14.94 27.75 13.44
N ALA A 278 -16.02 27.84 14.22
CA ALA A 278 -16.91 26.72 14.47
C ALA A 278 -17.60 26.22 13.18
N ASN A 279 -18.18 27.14 12.40
CA ASN A 279 -18.82 26.80 11.11
C ASN A 279 -17.81 26.28 10.09
N ARG A 280 -16.61 26.88 10.06
CA ARG A 280 -15.48 26.43 9.22
C ARG A 280 -15.12 24.98 9.56
N MET A 281 -14.97 24.64 10.84
CA MET A 281 -14.64 23.29 11.27
C MET A 281 -15.73 22.28 10.94
N ASP A 282 -17.01 22.67 10.98
CA ASP A 282 -18.12 21.78 10.61
C ASP A 282 -18.10 21.48 9.10
N VAL A 283 -17.81 22.47 8.26
CA VAL A 283 -17.66 22.28 6.81
C VAL A 283 -16.45 21.40 6.51
N ILE A 284 -15.32 21.61 7.20
CA ILE A 284 -14.13 20.79 7.03
C ILE A 284 -14.38 19.34 7.41
N LYS A 285 -15.07 19.07 8.52
CA LYS A 285 -15.43 17.71 8.94
C LYS A 285 -16.26 16.97 7.90
N GLU A 286 -17.13 17.65 7.19
CA GLU A 286 -17.93 17.06 6.09
C GLU A 286 -17.06 16.55 4.94
N CYS A 287 -15.86 17.10 4.76
CA CYS A 287 -14.91 16.72 3.71
C CYS A 287 -13.83 15.75 4.18
N CYS A 288 -13.60 15.66 5.49
CA CYS A 288 -12.49 14.92 6.08
C CYS A 288 -12.85 13.47 6.44
N ASP A 289 -14.08 13.02 6.19
CA ASP A 289 -14.40 11.60 6.28
C ASP A 289 -13.87 10.89 5.04
N LEU A 290 -12.59 10.53 5.11
CA LEU A 290 -11.86 9.85 4.04
C LEU A 290 -11.85 8.33 4.25
N ASP A 291 -12.40 7.83 5.37
CA ASP A 291 -12.50 6.38 5.65
C ASP A 291 -13.82 5.79 5.09
N VAL A 292 -14.14 6.16 3.87
CA VAL A 292 -15.32 5.68 3.14
C VAL A 292 -14.91 4.59 2.15
N ASP A 293 -15.67 3.50 2.08
CA ASP A 293 -15.40 2.40 1.15
C ASP A 293 -15.83 2.72 -0.29
N ASP A 294 -16.83 3.59 -0.47
CA ASP A 294 -17.30 4.03 -1.79
C ASP A 294 -16.30 5.00 -2.43
N VAL A 295 -15.75 4.60 -3.58
CA VAL A 295 -14.76 5.39 -4.31
C VAL A 295 -15.32 6.71 -4.86
N ASN A 296 -16.62 6.78 -5.15
CA ASN A 296 -17.25 8.01 -5.63
C ASN A 296 -17.44 9.01 -4.49
N GLU A 297 -17.80 8.52 -3.31
CA GLU A 297 -17.87 9.35 -2.10
C GLU A 297 -16.47 9.84 -1.70
N TYR A 298 -15.46 8.97 -1.74
CA TYR A 298 -14.07 9.37 -1.55
C TYR A 298 -13.66 10.47 -2.54
N ARG A 299 -13.96 10.30 -3.84
CA ARG A 299 -13.70 11.30 -4.90
C ARG A 299 -14.35 12.64 -4.57
N ARG A 300 -15.63 12.63 -4.19
CA ARG A 300 -16.35 13.86 -3.79
C ARG A 300 -15.70 14.56 -2.60
N ASN A 301 -15.26 13.81 -1.60
CA ASN A 301 -14.61 14.39 -0.42
C ASN A 301 -13.24 14.99 -0.77
N VAL A 302 -12.45 14.33 -1.63
CA VAL A 302 -11.20 14.90 -2.16
C VAL A 302 -11.44 16.18 -2.97
N GLN A 303 -12.48 16.21 -3.83
CA GLN A 303 -12.85 17.40 -4.61
C GLN A 303 -13.30 18.55 -3.71
N LYS A 304 -14.05 18.28 -2.64
CA LYS A 304 -14.46 19.28 -1.65
C LYS A 304 -13.25 19.91 -0.94
N LEU A 305 -12.19 19.15 -0.65
CA LEU A 305 -10.97 19.71 -0.06
C LEU A 305 -10.31 20.77 -0.95
N ALA A 306 -10.19 20.49 -2.26
CA ALA A 306 -9.69 21.46 -3.23
C ALA A 306 -10.61 22.71 -3.30
N PHE A 307 -11.91 22.50 -3.16
CA PHE A 307 -12.89 23.58 -3.14
C PHE A 307 -12.73 24.51 -1.92
N LEU A 308 -12.43 23.93 -0.74
CA LEU A 308 -12.17 24.70 0.48
C LEU A 308 -10.91 25.56 0.38
N GLU A 309 -9.87 25.07 -0.27
CA GLU A 309 -8.65 25.83 -0.50
C GLU A 309 -8.89 27.04 -1.42
N ILE A 310 -9.56 26.81 -2.55
CA ILE A 310 -9.90 27.86 -3.52
C ILE A 310 -10.80 28.94 -2.91
N GLY A 311 -11.73 28.53 -2.03
CA GLY A 311 -12.61 29.43 -1.29
C GLY A 311 -11.94 30.11 -0.09
N GLU A 312 -10.64 29.92 0.11
CA GLU A 312 -9.88 30.44 1.25
C GLU A 312 -10.49 30.05 2.61
N VAL A 313 -11.29 28.97 2.65
CA VAL A 313 -11.83 28.40 3.89
C VAL A 313 -10.75 27.62 4.63
N ILE A 314 -9.85 26.99 3.90
CA ILE A 314 -8.61 26.42 4.44
C ILE A 314 -7.41 27.13 3.79
N SER A 315 -6.33 27.26 4.55
CA SER A 315 -5.09 27.81 4.03
C SER A 315 -4.39 26.83 3.09
N ASN A 316 -3.50 27.34 2.25
CA ASN A 316 -2.67 26.50 1.37
C ASN A 316 -1.85 25.46 2.17
N ASP A 317 -1.34 25.80 3.35
CA ASP A 317 -0.59 24.86 4.20
C ASP A 317 -1.50 23.75 4.76
N GLU A 318 -2.73 24.09 5.17
CA GLU A 318 -3.74 23.10 5.61
C GLU A 318 -4.11 22.15 4.46
N TYR A 319 -4.25 22.69 3.24
CA TYR A 319 -4.51 21.89 2.06
C TYR A 319 -3.34 20.95 1.73
N LYS A 320 -2.08 21.44 1.77
CA LYS A 320 -0.88 20.63 1.55
C LYS A 320 -0.75 19.51 2.57
N MET A 321 -1.08 19.79 3.82
CA MET A 321 -1.06 18.76 4.86
C MET A 321 -2.13 17.69 4.62
N SER A 322 -3.31 18.09 4.16
CA SER A 322 -4.38 17.16 3.76
C SER A 322 -3.94 16.31 2.56
N LYS A 323 -3.31 16.92 1.55
CA LYS A 323 -2.72 16.19 0.41
C LYS A 323 -1.70 15.15 0.87
N LEU A 324 -0.80 15.52 1.77
CA LEU A 324 0.20 14.59 2.30
C LEU A 324 -0.46 13.39 3.00
N SER A 325 -1.51 13.62 3.78
CA SER A 325 -2.26 12.55 4.45
C SER A 325 -2.98 11.63 3.45
N LEU A 326 -3.56 12.19 2.38
CA LEU A 326 -4.17 11.42 1.29
C LEU A 326 -3.16 10.52 0.57
N VAL A 327 -1.96 11.05 0.33
CA VAL A 327 -0.87 10.32 -0.33
C VAL A 327 -0.31 9.21 0.58
N GLU A 328 -0.26 9.44 1.90
CA GLU A 328 0.10 8.40 2.87
C GLU A 328 -0.94 7.29 2.96
N ASP A 329 -2.23 7.62 2.87
CA ASP A 329 -3.33 6.64 2.91
C ASP A 329 -3.27 5.62 1.76
N VAL A 330 -2.65 5.97 0.64
CA VAL A 330 -2.43 5.06 -0.49
C VAL A 330 -1.03 4.45 -0.53
N GLU A 331 -0.27 4.46 0.56
CA GLU A 331 0.99 3.72 0.68
C GLU A 331 0.72 2.21 0.74
N PHE A 332 1.24 1.45 -0.22
CA PHE A 332 1.06 0.01 -0.30
C PHE A 332 2.05 -0.73 0.59
N MET A 333 1.58 -1.82 1.23
CA MET A 333 2.39 -2.74 2.02
C MET A 333 2.15 -4.18 1.59
N VAL A 334 3.16 -5.04 1.72
CA VAL A 334 3.03 -6.47 1.43
C VAL A 334 2.02 -7.12 2.39
N GLU A 335 1.90 -6.62 3.60
CA GLU A 335 1.04 -7.10 4.68
C GLU A 335 -0.42 -6.59 4.58
N ASP A 336 -0.71 -5.64 3.67
CA ASP A 336 -2.08 -5.14 3.49
C ASP A 336 -3.07 -6.29 3.28
N THR A 337 -4.21 -6.25 3.99
CA THR A 337 -5.30 -7.19 3.72
C THR A 337 -5.85 -6.95 2.31
N LYS A 338 -6.58 -7.92 1.78
CA LYS A 338 -7.20 -7.80 0.45
C LYS A 338 -8.06 -6.54 0.32
N GLU A 339 -8.88 -6.28 1.33
CA GLU A 339 -9.82 -5.13 1.35
C GLU A 339 -9.06 -3.81 1.36
N VAL A 340 -8.05 -3.67 2.23
CA VAL A 340 -7.21 -2.47 2.31
C VAL A 340 -6.45 -2.26 1.00
N PHE A 341 -5.87 -3.31 0.44
CA PHE A 341 -5.12 -3.22 -0.80
C PHE A 341 -5.99 -2.78 -1.98
N VAL A 342 -7.17 -3.39 -2.16
CA VAL A 342 -8.13 -3.01 -3.22
C VAL A 342 -8.62 -1.58 -3.03
N ARG A 343 -8.90 -1.16 -1.80
CA ARG A 343 -9.28 0.23 -1.48
C ARG A 343 -8.19 1.21 -1.92
N LYS A 344 -6.93 0.94 -1.60
CA LYS A 344 -5.78 1.77 -2.03
C LYS A 344 -5.63 1.81 -3.56
N LEU A 345 -5.77 0.67 -4.25
CA LEU A 345 -5.75 0.61 -5.71
C LEU A 345 -6.82 1.52 -6.35
N ARG A 346 -8.03 1.53 -5.80
CA ARG A 346 -9.12 2.37 -6.30
C ARG A 346 -8.96 3.84 -5.97
N ARG A 347 -8.32 4.16 -4.84
CA ARG A 347 -8.09 5.56 -4.41
C ARG A 347 -6.95 6.23 -5.16
N LEU A 348 -5.89 5.51 -5.51
CA LEU A 348 -4.72 6.10 -6.16
C LEU A 348 -5.06 6.84 -7.49
N PRO A 349 -5.87 6.28 -8.43
CA PRO A 349 -6.31 7.03 -9.61
C PRO A 349 -7.13 8.27 -9.26
N VAL A 350 -7.94 8.23 -8.20
CA VAL A 350 -8.74 9.38 -7.77
C VAL A 350 -7.86 10.56 -7.37
N LEU A 351 -6.73 10.30 -6.70
CA LEU A 351 -5.80 11.37 -6.32
C LEU A 351 -5.22 12.08 -7.55
N LYS A 352 -4.94 11.33 -8.63
CA LYS A 352 -4.50 11.89 -9.90
C LYS A 352 -5.64 12.67 -10.58
N ASP A 353 -6.81 12.07 -10.71
CA ASP A 353 -7.97 12.67 -11.38
C ASP A 353 -8.45 13.95 -10.68
N CYS A 354 -8.28 14.05 -9.36
CA CYS A 354 -8.60 15.23 -8.56
C CYS A 354 -7.40 16.20 -8.41
N HIS A 355 -6.31 15.99 -9.15
CA HIS A 355 -5.10 16.83 -9.12
C HIS A 355 -4.46 16.98 -7.73
N VAL A 356 -4.64 16.00 -6.86
CA VAL A 356 -3.91 15.92 -5.58
C VAL A 356 -2.45 15.60 -5.84
N ILE A 357 -2.19 14.69 -6.80
CA ILE A 357 -0.85 14.33 -7.28
C ILE A 357 -0.76 14.53 -8.79
N GLU A 358 0.45 14.75 -9.28
CA GLU A 358 0.73 14.87 -10.71
C GLU A 358 0.81 13.49 -11.38
N GLU A 359 0.74 13.45 -12.72
CA GLU A 359 0.90 12.20 -13.50
C GLU A 359 2.25 11.52 -13.22
N SER A 360 3.31 12.30 -13.01
CA SER A 360 4.63 11.79 -12.64
C SER A 360 4.64 11.11 -11.27
N ASP A 361 3.92 11.67 -10.30
CA ASP A 361 3.79 11.09 -8.96
C ASP A 361 2.94 9.82 -8.98
N TYR A 362 1.85 9.83 -9.78
CA TYR A 362 1.03 8.65 -10.00
C TYR A 362 1.85 7.52 -10.62
N SER A 363 2.56 7.79 -11.72
CA SER A 363 3.40 6.79 -12.40
C SER A 363 4.46 6.23 -11.46
N ARG A 364 5.14 7.09 -10.70
CA ARG A 364 6.12 6.65 -9.70
C ARG A 364 5.50 5.74 -8.63
N LYS A 365 4.30 6.06 -8.11
CA LYS A 365 3.62 5.20 -7.11
C LYS A 365 3.20 3.86 -7.70
N VAL A 366 2.85 3.82 -8.97
CA VAL A 366 2.58 2.55 -9.68
C VAL A 366 3.88 1.75 -9.81
N ASP A 367 5.01 2.38 -10.17
CA ASP A 367 6.30 1.72 -10.25
C ASP A 367 6.74 1.18 -8.88
N GLU A 368 6.63 1.97 -7.81
CA GLU A 368 6.88 1.56 -6.42
C GLU A 368 6.01 0.35 -6.00
N LEU A 369 4.73 0.33 -6.40
CA LEU A 369 3.83 -0.80 -6.19
C LEU A 369 4.30 -2.05 -6.93
N MET A 370 4.72 -1.91 -8.20
CA MET A 370 5.21 -3.04 -8.98
C MET A 370 6.52 -3.60 -8.41
N GLU A 371 7.44 -2.74 -7.95
CA GLU A 371 8.67 -3.15 -7.26
C GLU A 371 8.37 -3.85 -5.93
N LEU A 372 7.43 -3.33 -5.14
CA LEU A 372 6.99 -3.94 -3.88
C LEU A 372 6.50 -5.38 -4.08
N LEU A 373 5.79 -5.63 -5.17
CA LEU A 373 5.21 -6.93 -5.50
C LEU A 373 6.14 -7.80 -6.36
N GLU A 374 7.34 -7.30 -6.71
CA GLU A 374 8.34 -8.12 -7.40
C GLU A 374 8.76 -9.29 -6.50
N VAL A 375 8.67 -10.50 -7.07
CA VAL A 375 9.03 -11.73 -6.37
C VAL A 375 10.51 -12.01 -6.51
N THR A 376 11.19 -12.17 -5.38
CA THR A 376 12.62 -12.45 -5.33
C THR A 376 12.91 -13.83 -4.73
N LYS A 377 14.10 -14.37 -5.01
CA LYS A 377 14.54 -15.66 -4.43
C LYS A 377 14.71 -15.62 -2.90
N ASN A 378 14.80 -14.42 -2.33
CA ASN A 378 15.01 -14.19 -0.91
C ASN A 378 13.72 -13.96 -0.14
N ASP A 379 12.57 -13.91 -0.82
CA ASP A 379 11.28 -13.75 -0.15
C ASP A 379 11.03 -14.94 0.80
N SER A 380 10.57 -14.63 2.01
CA SER A 380 10.03 -15.65 2.90
C SER A 380 8.77 -16.28 2.27
N ARG A 381 8.38 -17.47 2.73
CA ARG A 381 7.17 -18.12 2.23
C ARG A 381 5.94 -17.20 2.35
N ASP A 382 5.79 -16.55 3.50
CA ASP A 382 4.62 -15.69 3.78
C ASP A 382 4.65 -14.41 2.93
N SER A 383 5.83 -13.79 2.75
CA SER A 383 6.00 -12.65 1.84
C SER A 383 5.65 -13.03 0.41
N LEU A 384 6.15 -14.18 -0.06
CA LEU A 384 5.85 -14.70 -1.39
C LEU A 384 4.33 -14.87 -1.60
N VAL A 385 3.66 -15.57 -0.67
CA VAL A 385 2.20 -15.80 -0.74
C VAL A 385 1.42 -14.48 -0.73
N ASN A 386 1.81 -13.54 0.13
CA ASN A 386 1.15 -12.23 0.22
C ASN A 386 1.31 -11.42 -1.07
N LYS A 387 2.50 -11.44 -1.69
CA LYS A 387 2.74 -10.80 -3.00
C LYS A 387 1.89 -11.43 -4.10
N LEU A 388 1.89 -12.76 -4.18
CA LEU A 388 1.17 -13.50 -5.22
C LEU A 388 -0.34 -13.29 -5.15
N LYS A 389 -0.93 -13.30 -3.96
CA LYS A 389 -2.37 -13.02 -3.75
C LYS A 389 -2.79 -11.63 -4.20
N LYS A 390 -1.86 -10.69 -4.34
CA LYS A 390 -2.13 -9.33 -4.81
C LYS A 390 -2.10 -9.18 -6.33
N TRP A 391 -1.42 -10.04 -7.06
CA TRP A 391 -1.34 -9.97 -8.51
C TRP A 391 -2.69 -10.04 -9.24
N PRO A 392 -3.61 -10.97 -8.90
CA PRO A 392 -4.95 -10.98 -9.51
C PRO A 392 -5.74 -9.70 -9.24
N LEU A 393 -5.49 -9.04 -8.09
CA LEU A 393 -6.14 -7.77 -7.74
C LEU A 393 -5.66 -6.62 -8.62
N LEU A 394 -4.37 -6.63 -9.03
CA LEU A 394 -3.85 -5.65 -9.99
C LEU A 394 -4.54 -5.78 -11.36
N ALA A 395 -4.79 -7.02 -11.81
CA ALA A 395 -5.51 -7.26 -13.07
C ALA A 395 -6.99 -6.86 -12.94
N GLN A 396 -7.64 -7.22 -11.83
CA GLN A 396 -9.02 -6.83 -11.54
C GLN A 396 -9.23 -5.31 -11.57
N GLU A 397 -8.30 -4.55 -10.97
CA GLU A 397 -8.36 -3.08 -10.92
C GLU A 397 -7.61 -2.41 -12.10
N LYS A 398 -7.23 -3.19 -13.14
CA LYS A 398 -6.67 -2.73 -14.42
C LYS A 398 -5.30 -2.04 -14.34
N TYR A 399 -4.50 -2.35 -13.34
CA TYR A 399 -3.10 -1.92 -13.26
C TYR A 399 -2.18 -2.73 -14.18
N ILE A 400 -2.52 -4.00 -14.41
CA ILE A 400 -1.93 -4.88 -15.43
C ILE A 400 -3.07 -5.53 -16.22
N ASP A 401 -2.79 -5.98 -17.42
CA ASP A 401 -3.76 -6.79 -18.17
C ASP A 401 -3.65 -8.28 -17.81
N GLU A 402 -4.66 -9.07 -18.20
CA GLU A 402 -4.72 -10.51 -17.92
C GLU A 402 -3.57 -11.28 -18.58
N ALA A 403 -3.10 -10.82 -19.76
CA ALA A 403 -1.99 -11.45 -20.47
C ALA A 403 -0.67 -11.25 -19.72
N GLU A 404 -0.46 -10.06 -19.16
CA GLU A 404 0.71 -9.75 -18.33
C GLU A 404 0.67 -10.54 -17.01
N LEU A 405 -0.49 -10.63 -16.37
CA LEU A 405 -0.68 -11.48 -15.18
C LEU A 405 -0.26 -12.93 -15.48
N GLN A 406 -0.81 -13.50 -16.55
CA GLN A 406 -0.51 -14.88 -16.94
C GLN A 406 0.97 -15.07 -17.31
N ARG A 407 1.57 -14.09 -17.98
CA ARG A 407 3.00 -14.11 -18.31
C ARG A 407 3.86 -14.16 -17.04
N LYS A 408 3.59 -13.28 -16.07
CA LYS A 408 4.30 -13.22 -14.77
C LYS A 408 4.15 -14.52 -13.99
N GLN A 409 2.94 -15.08 -13.92
CA GLN A 409 2.68 -16.36 -13.25
C GLN A 409 3.47 -17.50 -13.91
N ASN A 410 3.44 -17.62 -15.22
CA ASN A 410 4.19 -18.66 -15.97
C ASN A 410 5.71 -18.52 -15.79
N GLU A 411 6.23 -17.31 -15.83
CA GLU A 411 7.64 -17.01 -15.60
C GLU A 411 8.09 -17.45 -14.20
N LEU A 412 7.29 -17.16 -13.17
CA LEU A 412 7.57 -17.61 -11.81
C LEU A 412 7.54 -19.13 -11.68
N VAL A 413 6.52 -19.77 -12.22
CA VAL A 413 6.41 -21.24 -12.18
C VAL A 413 7.67 -21.86 -12.80
N THR A 414 8.11 -21.38 -13.95
CA THR A 414 9.31 -21.86 -14.62
C THR A 414 10.58 -21.60 -13.80
N THR A 415 10.73 -20.35 -13.32
CA THR A 415 11.95 -19.92 -12.58
C THR A 415 12.12 -20.63 -11.24
N TYR A 416 11.01 -20.92 -10.57
CA TYR A 416 11.02 -21.42 -9.19
C TYR A 416 10.85 -22.94 -9.07
N LEU A 417 10.22 -23.60 -10.03
CA LEU A 417 9.92 -25.03 -9.96
C LEU A 417 10.72 -25.89 -10.94
N ASP A 418 11.12 -25.35 -12.10
CA ASP A 418 11.89 -26.10 -13.09
C ASP A 418 13.40 -26.04 -12.80
N VAL A 419 13.75 -26.18 -11.51
CA VAL A 419 15.13 -26.16 -10.99
C VAL A 419 15.51 -27.57 -10.55
N ALA A 420 16.64 -28.07 -11.05
CA ALA A 420 17.19 -29.34 -10.58
C ALA A 420 17.58 -29.24 -9.09
N TRP A 421 17.28 -30.27 -8.35
CA TRP A 421 17.62 -30.41 -6.94
C TRP A 421 18.46 -31.68 -6.74
N LYS A 422 19.30 -31.67 -5.71
CA LYS A 422 20.20 -32.80 -5.35
C LYS A 422 20.19 -33.08 -3.86
N THR A 423 19.88 -32.11 -3.03
CA THR A 423 19.92 -32.23 -1.57
C THR A 423 18.50 -32.15 -0.99
N PRO A 424 18.29 -32.69 0.23
CA PRO A 424 17.01 -32.55 0.93
C PRO A 424 16.62 -31.09 1.20
N GLU A 425 17.59 -30.19 1.39
CA GLU A 425 17.37 -28.77 1.62
C GLU A 425 16.84 -28.08 0.36
N GLU A 426 17.43 -28.40 -0.81
CA GLU A 426 16.95 -27.90 -2.12
C GLU A 426 15.54 -28.42 -2.42
N LEU A 427 15.28 -29.70 -2.15
CA LEU A 427 13.95 -30.30 -2.26
C LEU A 427 12.94 -29.59 -1.36
N ARG A 428 13.29 -29.35 -0.08
CA ARG A 428 12.45 -28.58 0.84
C ARG A 428 12.11 -27.20 0.29
N ALA A 429 13.09 -26.51 -0.28
CA ALA A 429 12.88 -25.18 -0.86
C ALA A 429 11.90 -25.23 -2.05
N ILE A 430 12.01 -26.21 -2.94
CA ILE A 430 11.08 -26.40 -4.07
C ILE A 430 9.67 -26.71 -3.58
N ILE A 431 9.51 -27.62 -2.61
CA ILE A 431 8.20 -27.97 -2.04
C ILE A 431 7.54 -26.75 -1.41
N ASN A 432 8.29 -25.96 -0.62
CA ASN A 432 7.77 -24.76 0.01
C ASN A 432 7.32 -23.73 -1.04
N ARG A 433 8.11 -23.53 -2.11
CA ARG A 433 7.76 -22.64 -3.23
C ARG A 433 6.53 -23.14 -3.98
N MET A 434 6.46 -24.44 -4.29
CA MET A 434 5.31 -25.04 -4.95
C MET A 434 4.02 -24.86 -4.13
N SER A 435 4.10 -25.05 -2.82
CA SER A 435 2.98 -24.83 -1.90
C SER A 435 2.59 -23.35 -1.84
N ALA A 436 3.56 -22.43 -1.84
CA ALA A 436 3.31 -20.99 -1.86
C ALA A 436 2.68 -20.52 -3.19
N LEU A 437 3.15 -21.04 -4.33
CA LEU A 437 2.56 -20.74 -5.66
C LEU A 437 1.12 -21.24 -5.77
N LYS A 438 0.80 -22.41 -5.18
CA LYS A 438 -0.57 -22.90 -5.09
C LYS A 438 -1.44 -22.00 -4.20
N GLU A 439 -0.95 -21.67 -3.01
CA GLU A 439 -1.66 -20.80 -2.08
C GLU A 439 -1.85 -19.37 -2.63
N GLY A 440 -0.91 -18.91 -3.44
CA GLY A 440 -0.97 -17.64 -4.18
C GLY A 440 -1.72 -17.71 -5.51
N GLU A 441 -2.44 -18.80 -5.79
CA GLU A 441 -3.28 -19.00 -6.98
C GLU A 441 -2.51 -18.93 -8.32
N CYS A 442 -1.18 -19.12 -8.28
CA CYS A 442 -0.34 -19.23 -9.49
C CYS A 442 -0.25 -20.65 -10.06
N LEU A 443 -0.68 -21.64 -9.29
CA LEU A 443 -0.80 -23.04 -9.73
C LEU A 443 -2.22 -23.52 -9.49
N SER A 444 -2.83 -24.05 -10.53
CA SER A 444 -4.09 -24.79 -10.39
C SER A 444 -3.89 -26.06 -9.56
N GLU A 445 -4.97 -26.56 -8.95
CA GLU A 445 -4.93 -27.84 -8.22
C GLU A 445 -4.43 -29.00 -9.10
N ALA A 446 -4.85 -29.03 -10.36
CA ALA A 446 -4.43 -30.08 -11.30
C ALA A 446 -2.92 -30.02 -11.61
N GLU A 447 -2.38 -28.82 -11.84
CA GLU A 447 -0.95 -28.61 -12.06
C GLU A 447 -0.13 -28.94 -10.82
N PHE A 448 -0.59 -28.50 -9.64
CA PHE A 448 0.05 -28.83 -8.37
C PHE A 448 0.12 -30.35 -8.17
N GLN A 449 -0.98 -31.09 -8.39
CA GLN A 449 -1.00 -32.54 -8.23
C GLN A 449 -0.11 -33.25 -9.27
N ASN A 450 -0.10 -32.79 -10.50
CA ASN A 450 0.78 -33.34 -11.54
C ASN A 450 2.27 -33.14 -11.17
N ARG A 451 2.67 -31.92 -10.79
CA ARG A 451 4.04 -31.64 -10.36
C ARG A 451 4.40 -32.41 -9.08
N ARG A 452 3.46 -32.58 -8.16
CA ARG A 452 3.62 -33.39 -6.96
C ARG A 452 3.93 -34.84 -7.29
N GLN A 453 3.19 -35.44 -8.23
CA GLN A 453 3.43 -36.81 -8.68
C GLN A 453 4.78 -36.96 -9.37
N ASN A 454 5.16 -36.00 -10.23
CA ASN A 454 6.46 -36.00 -10.90
C ASN A 454 7.59 -35.94 -9.87
N LEU A 455 7.50 -35.05 -8.89
CA LEU A 455 8.52 -34.91 -7.85
C LEU A 455 8.66 -36.18 -6.99
N LEU A 456 7.55 -36.85 -6.66
CA LEU A 456 7.57 -38.14 -5.97
C LEU A 456 8.23 -39.24 -6.83
N ALA A 457 7.98 -39.25 -8.12
CA ALA A 457 8.64 -40.18 -9.05
C ALA A 457 10.15 -39.90 -9.18
N GLU A 458 10.56 -38.64 -9.22
CA GLU A 458 11.98 -38.25 -9.22
C GLU A 458 12.68 -38.71 -7.93
N ILE A 459 12.05 -38.54 -6.76
CA ILE A 459 12.59 -39.02 -5.47
C ILE A 459 12.73 -40.54 -5.49
N ASP A 460 11.74 -41.26 -6.03
CA ASP A 460 11.78 -42.72 -6.14
C ASP A 460 12.91 -43.20 -7.05
N GLY A 461 13.29 -42.40 -8.06
CA GLY A 461 14.43 -42.61 -8.96
C GLY A 461 15.81 -42.28 -8.41
N VAL A 462 15.93 -41.72 -7.22
CA VAL A 462 17.24 -41.40 -6.61
C VAL A 462 17.98 -42.71 -6.31
N GLU A 463 19.16 -42.88 -6.94
CA GLU A 463 19.93 -44.13 -6.81
C GLU A 463 20.45 -44.35 -5.39
N ASP A 464 20.99 -43.29 -4.74
CA ASP A 464 21.48 -43.39 -3.37
C ASP A 464 20.33 -43.63 -2.38
N TYR A 465 20.36 -44.81 -1.75
CA TYR A 465 19.30 -45.25 -0.85
C TYR A 465 19.13 -44.30 0.34
N THR A 466 20.22 -43.88 0.97
CA THR A 466 20.20 -43.02 2.15
C THR A 466 19.63 -41.65 1.83
N SER A 467 20.01 -41.04 0.71
CA SER A 467 19.45 -39.78 0.21
C SER A 467 17.95 -39.91 -0.06
N ARG A 468 17.52 -40.97 -0.75
CA ARG A 468 16.11 -41.21 -1.06
C ARG A 468 15.24 -41.32 0.18
N ILE A 469 15.64 -42.14 1.19
CA ILE A 469 14.86 -42.29 2.44
C ILE A 469 14.88 -41.02 3.29
N THR A 470 15.96 -40.21 3.24
CA THR A 470 16.03 -38.92 3.89
C THR A 470 15.01 -37.94 3.27
N MET A 471 14.89 -37.96 1.94
CA MET A 471 13.89 -37.18 1.22
C MET A 471 12.46 -37.61 1.57
N TYR A 472 12.17 -38.91 1.62
CA TYR A 472 10.87 -39.41 2.06
C TYR A 472 10.52 -38.93 3.49
N ARG A 473 11.49 -38.94 4.39
CA ARG A 473 11.31 -38.48 5.77
C ARG A 473 10.98 -36.98 5.87
N LEU A 474 11.46 -36.19 4.90
CA LEU A 474 11.19 -34.77 4.81
C LEU A 474 9.74 -34.46 4.41
N LEU A 475 9.12 -35.24 3.53
CA LEU A 475 7.85 -34.92 2.90
C LEU A 475 6.69 -34.64 3.88
N PRO A 476 6.44 -35.49 4.91
CA PRO A 476 5.39 -35.19 5.90
C PRO A 476 5.73 -33.98 6.78
N GLN A 477 7.03 -33.73 7.05
CA GLN A 477 7.46 -32.59 7.87
C GLN A 477 7.14 -31.24 7.22
N VAL A 478 7.09 -31.20 5.89
CA VAL A 478 6.72 -29.98 5.11
C VAL A 478 5.26 -30.01 4.66
N GLY A 479 4.46 -30.98 5.12
CA GLY A 479 3.05 -31.10 4.76
C GLY A 479 2.80 -31.47 3.30
N PHE A 480 3.80 -32.05 2.61
CA PHE A 480 3.70 -32.37 1.16
C PHE A 480 2.92 -33.65 0.91
N ILE A 481 2.98 -34.59 1.83
CA ILE A 481 2.20 -35.83 1.84
C ILE A 481 1.50 -36.00 3.18
N SER A 482 0.41 -36.74 3.19
CA SER A 482 -0.28 -37.14 4.41
C SER A 482 0.48 -38.25 5.15
N ASP A 483 0.18 -38.44 6.44
CA ASP A 483 0.76 -39.52 7.23
C ASP A 483 0.46 -40.89 6.64
N ALA A 484 -0.72 -41.11 6.06
CA ALA A 484 -1.09 -42.35 5.39
C ALA A 484 -0.24 -42.62 4.14
N GLU A 485 0.04 -41.58 3.34
CA GLU A 485 0.93 -41.69 2.18
C GLU A 485 2.38 -41.97 2.63
N TYR A 486 2.80 -41.34 3.71
CA TYR A 486 4.13 -41.57 4.29
C TYR A 486 4.28 -43.01 4.78
N GLU A 487 3.31 -43.53 5.52
CA GLU A 487 3.31 -44.95 5.93
C GLU A 487 3.34 -45.91 4.73
N GLY A 488 2.65 -45.55 3.64
CA GLY A 488 2.72 -46.32 2.37
C GLY A 488 4.12 -46.32 1.76
N LEU A 489 4.84 -45.19 1.77
CA LEU A 489 6.24 -45.10 1.31
C LEU A 489 7.20 -45.85 2.23
N LYS A 490 7.02 -45.73 3.54
CA LYS A 490 7.76 -46.47 4.56
C LYS A 490 7.59 -48.00 4.34
N GLN A 491 6.35 -48.46 4.16
CA GLN A 491 6.07 -49.87 3.91
C GLN A 491 6.74 -50.38 2.63
N LYS A 492 6.72 -49.59 1.53
CA LYS A 492 7.44 -49.96 0.29
C LYS A 492 8.95 -50.11 0.53
N CYS A 493 9.55 -49.28 1.35
CA CYS A 493 10.98 -49.40 1.71
C CYS A 493 11.22 -50.70 2.49
N ILE A 494 10.34 -51.05 3.44
CA ILE A 494 10.40 -52.27 4.23
C ILE A 494 10.23 -53.51 3.33
N ASP A 495 9.23 -53.55 2.45
CA ASP A 495 8.95 -54.66 1.54
C ASP A 495 10.14 -54.96 0.63
N ARG A 496 10.84 -53.92 0.15
CA ARG A 496 12.07 -54.10 -0.65
C ARG A 496 13.20 -54.77 0.15
N ILE A 497 13.26 -54.62 1.48
CA ILE A 497 14.24 -55.28 2.35
C ILE A 497 13.91 -56.78 2.48
N PHE A 498 12.63 -57.14 2.48
CA PHE A 498 12.18 -58.52 2.65
C PHE A 498 11.91 -59.27 1.33
N THR A 499 12.35 -58.70 0.19
CA THR A 499 12.36 -59.43 -1.09
C THR A 499 13.38 -60.59 -1.01
N GLN A 500 13.03 -61.77 -1.48
CA GLN A 500 13.92 -62.94 -1.45
C GLN A 500 15.25 -62.66 -2.15
N SER A 501 16.33 -62.96 -1.49
CA SER A 501 17.70 -62.75 -1.95
C SER A 501 18.40 -64.11 -2.00
N SER A 502 19.20 -64.30 -3.04
CA SER A 502 19.96 -65.54 -3.27
C SER A 502 21.47 -65.38 -3.00
N SER A 503 21.96 -64.16 -2.69
CA SER A 503 23.36 -63.90 -2.48
C SER A 503 23.66 -63.24 -1.12
N VAL A 504 24.85 -63.43 -0.60
CA VAL A 504 25.34 -62.83 0.65
C VAL A 504 25.46 -61.31 0.49
N GLU A 505 25.87 -60.85 -0.70
CA GLU A 505 26.01 -59.42 -1.00
C GLU A 505 24.63 -58.72 -0.96
N GLU A 506 23.61 -59.32 -1.54
CA GLU A 506 22.26 -58.78 -1.48
C GLU A 506 21.72 -58.74 -0.05
N PHE A 507 21.95 -59.81 0.72
CA PHE A 507 21.59 -59.81 2.15
C PHE A 507 22.28 -58.71 2.93
N LYS A 508 23.56 -58.42 2.66
CA LYS A 508 24.31 -57.33 3.27
C LYS A 508 23.70 -55.99 2.91
N VAL A 509 23.31 -55.75 1.65
CA VAL A 509 22.64 -54.53 1.20
C VAL A 509 21.31 -54.33 1.95
N ARG A 510 20.49 -55.40 2.06
CA ARG A 510 19.21 -55.39 2.78
C ARG A 510 19.40 -55.06 4.26
N ALA A 511 20.40 -55.66 4.94
CA ALA A 511 20.73 -55.40 6.33
C ALA A 511 21.18 -53.94 6.52
N ASN A 512 22.03 -53.41 5.63
CA ASN A 512 22.44 -52.03 5.67
C ASN A 512 21.24 -51.08 5.44
N ASN A 513 20.36 -51.36 4.53
CA ASN A 513 19.18 -50.55 4.28
C ASN A 513 18.25 -50.49 5.49
N LEU A 514 18.10 -51.61 6.24
CA LEU A 514 17.32 -51.60 7.48
C LEU A 514 17.96 -50.70 8.55
N VAL A 515 19.29 -50.70 8.67
CA VAL A 515 20.03 -49.83 9.58
C VAL A 515 19.86 -48.35 9.16
N GLU A 516 19.93 -48.05 7.88
CA GLU A 516 19.73 -46.66 7.38
C GLU A 516 18.31 -46.15 7.63
N LEU A 517 17.25 -46.98 7.50
CA LEU A 517 15.88 -46.59 7.85
C LEU A 517 15.75 -46.17 9.31
N GLN A 518 16.45 -46.85 10.23
CA GLN A 518 16.48 -46.47 11.65
C GLN A 518 17.29 -45.18 11.87
N LYS A 519 18.46 -45.05 11.26
CA LYS A 519 19.33 -43.87 11.41
C LYS A 519 18.64 -42.59 10.94
N VAL A 520 17.92 -42.67 9.81
CA VAL A 520 17.16 -41.55 9.27
C VAL A 520 15.90 -41.27 10.11
N GLY A 521 15.50 -42.19 10.99
CA GLY A 521 14.33 -42.05 11.86
C GLY A 521 13.01 -42.36 11.14
N MET A 522 13.03 -43.19 10.08
CA MET A 522 11.84 -43.77 9.47
C MET A 522 11.27 -44.94 10.25
N LEU A 523 12.12 -45.67 11.00
CA LEU A 523 11.73 -46.72 11.91
C LEU A 523 11.98 -46.30 13.37
N SER A 524 11.03 -46.58 14.24
CA SER A 524 11.22 -46.56 15.67
C SER A 524 12.15 -47.67 16.10
N GLU A 525 12.70 -47.62 17.32
CA GLU A 525 13.56 -48.65 17.86
C GLU A 525 12.82 -50.02 17.97
N GLU A 526 11.55 -50.02 18.33
CA GLU A 526 10.71 -51.20 18.43
C GLU A 526 10.47 -51.83 17.04
N GLU A 527 10.14 -51.04 16.06
CA GLU A 527 9.96 -51.47 14.67
C GLU A 527 11.27 -52.06 14.11
N PHE A 528 12.37 -51.34 14.31
CA PHE A 528 13.68 -51.80 13.88
C PHE A 528 14.03 -53.18 14.48
N ASN A 529 13.84 -53.35 15.80
CA ASN A 529 14.11 -54.62 16.46
C ASN A 529 13.20 -55.76 15.93
N THR A 530 11.96 -55.45 15.66
CA THR A 530 11.01 -56.39 15.03
C THR A 530 11.50 -56.87 13.67
N TYR A 531 11.83 -55.91 12.78
CA TYR A 531 12.33 -56.22 11.45
C TYR A 531 13.72 -56.85 11.44
N LYS A 532 14.59 -56.46 12.37
CA LYS A 532 15.90 -57.12 12.58
C LYS A 532 15.71 -58.61 12.92
N THR A 533 14.81 -58.91 13.86
CA THR A 533 14.52 -60.30 14.22
C THR A 533 13.98 -61.10 13.05
N LYS A 534 13.09 -60.49 12.26
CA LYS A 534 12.54 -61.08 11.02
C LYS A 534 13.67 -61.35 10.01
N LEU A 535 14.56 -60.41 9.77
CA LEU A 535 15.69 -60.56 8.84
C LEU A 535 16.67 -61.67 9.32
N MET A 536 16.92 -61.77 10.65
CA MET A 536 17.74 -62.81 11.24
C MET A 536 17.13 -64.20 11.13
N SER A 537 15.79 -64.31 11.02
CA SER A 537 15.11 -65.61 10.84
C SER A 537 15.27 -66.19 9.43
N GLU A 538 15.87 -65.46 8.49
CA GLU A 538 16.21 -65.95 7.15
C GLU A 538 17.57 -66.69 7.10
N LEU A 539 18.36 -66.65 8.19
CA LEU A 539 19.64 -67.34 8.31
C LEU A 539 19.42 -68.81 8.64
#